data_b10f490640bffa6bd7e459a26c06b29a
#
_entry.id   b10f490640bffa6bd7e459a26c06b29a
#
_cell.length_a   1.000
_cell.length_b   1.000
_cell.length_c   1.000
_cell.angle_alpha   90.00
_cell.angle_beta   90.00
_cell.angle_gamma   90.00
#
_symmetry.space_group_name_H-M   'P 1'
#
loop_
_entity.id
_entity.type
_entity.pdbx_description
1 polymer ?
#
loop_
_entity_poly.entity_id
_entity_poly.type
_entity_poly.pdbx_seq_one_letter_code
_entity_poly.pdbx_strand_id
1 'polypeptide(L)'
;MGGGIAQACAAAGYRTIVREVNDEFLQRGLGRVKKGLDDGVAKGKVTADARDKTLASLSGTTSFADLKDCDIVIEAITELLADKRALYTEVEKVVGEKTIIVSNTSSLCITELAAATRRPDRFAGMHFFNPVPVMKLVEVSRALTTTDETYQAVFAFAQALGKEPVTVVDRPGFIVNRLLIPYLLDAIRAYEQGLGSLEDIDKAMKLGCGHPMGPFTLLDFIGLDTTYFISNIMFEEFGQPMYAPPPLLKRMVLAGHMGKKSGQGFYKY
;
A
#
# COMPACT_ATOMS: atom_id res chain seq x y z
N MET A 1 3.91 4.20 3.02
CA MET A 1 2.41 4.22 2.90
C MET A 1 1.78 4.97 4.07
N GLY A 2 2.09 4.67 5.33
CA GLY A 2 1.43 5.20 6.53
C GLY A 2 1.25 6.73 6.57
N GLY A 3 2.28 7.51 6.25
CA GLY A 3 2.16 8.98 6.20
C GLY A 3 1.14 9.49 5.18
N GLY A 4 1.06 8.84 4.01
CA GLY A 4 0.06 9.21 3.00
C GLY A 4 -1.37 8.85 3.41
N ILE A 5 -1.55 7.71 4.10
CA ILE A 5 -2.84 7.30 4.68
C ILE A 5 -3.25 8.29 5.78
N ALA A 6 -2.34 8.62 6.69
CA ALA A 6 -2.59 9.60 7.74
C ALA A 6 -2.95 10.98 7.18
N GLN A 7 -2.26 11.43 6.11
CA GLN A 7 -2.61 12.65 5.40
C GLN A 7 -4.04 12.59 4.84
N ALA A 8 -4.44 11.48 4.23
CA ALA A 8 -5.79 11.32 3.67
C ALA A 8 -6.86 11.36 4.77
N CYS A 9 -6.64 10.69 5.90
CA CYS A 9 -7.54 10.71 7.05
C CYS A 9 -7.67 12.12 7.64
N ALA A 10 -6.54 12.80 7.89
CA ALA A 10 -6.54 14.15 8.44
C ALA A 10 -7.16 15.18 7.49
N ALA A 11 -6.94 15.06 6.17
CA ALA A 11 -7.54 15.91 5.15
C ALA A 11 -9.07 15.75 5.06
N ALA A 12 -9.57 14.56 5.37
CA ALA A 12 -11.02 14.29 5.47
C ALA A 12 -11.64 14.75 6.81
N GLY A 13 -10.86 15.39 7.69
CA GLY A 13 -11.31 15.95 8.96
C GLY A 13 -11.27 15.00 10.16
N TYR A 14 -10.71 13.79 10.00
CA TYR A 14 -10.56 12.86 11.11
C TYR A 14 -9.37 13.24 11.99
N ARG A 15 -9.55 13.23 13.32
CA ARG A 15 -8.44 13.29 14.27
C ARG A 15 -7.55 12.07 14.03
N THR A 16 -6.33 12.29 13.59
CA THR A 16 -5.43 11.24 13.12
C THR A 16 -4.16 11.20 13.97
N ILE A 17 -3.83 10.03 14.49
CA ILE A 17 -2.61 9.79 15.27
C ILE A 17 -1.70 8.88 14.46
N VAL A 18 -0.48 9.33 14.18
CA VAL A 18 0.57 8.49 13.58
C VAL A 18 1.43 7.92 14.69
N ARG A 19 1.46 6.59 14.80
CA ARG A 19 2.35 5.90 15.72
C ARG A 19 3.54 5.31 14.96
N GLU A 20 4.74 5.58 15.45
CA GLU A 20 5.98 5.02 14.92
C GLU A 20 6.82 4.36 16.01
N VAL A 21 7.81 3.54 15.59
CA VAL A 21 8.66 2.79 16.54
C VAL A 21 9.61 3.66 17.33
N ASN A 22 9.99 4.81 16.77
CA ASN A 22 10.86 5.81 17.41
C ASN A 22 10.61 7.21 16.88
N ASP A 23 11.13 8.22 17.57
CA ASP A 23 10.95 9.63 17.23
C ASP A 23 11.58 10.01 15.89
N GLU A 24 12.71 9.41 15.51
CA GLU A 24 13.36 9.69 14.23
C GLU A 24 12.44 9.35 13.06
N PHE A 25 11.86 8.15 13.05
CA PHE A 25 10.93 7.74 12.01
C PHE A 25 9.65 8.55 12.05
N LEU A 26 9.16 8.87 13.24
CA LEU A 26 7.98 9.72 13.42
C LEU A 26 8.18 11.11 12.82
N GLN A 27 9.24 11.81 13.20
CA GLN A 27 9.55 13.15 12.70
C GLN A 27 9.79 13.14 11.18
N ARG A 28 10.50 12.13 10.68
CA ARG A 28 10.69 11.95 9.23
C ARG A 28 9.38 11.72 8.49
N GLY A 29 8.48 10.92 9.07
CA GLY A 29 7.15 10.64 8.51
C GLY A 29 6.28 11.89 8.44
N LEU A 30 6.12 12.58 9.56
CA LEU A 30 5.35 13.83 9.67
C LEU A 30 5.95 14.95 8.81
N GLY A 31 7.26 15.05 8.77
CA GLY A 31 7.97 16.02 7.92
C GLY A 31 7.69 15.81 6.43
N ARG A 32 7.61 14.55 5.97
CA ARG A 32 7.22 14.23 4.58
C ARG A 32 5.78 14.63 4.27
N VAL A 33 4.85 14.40 5.21
CA VAL A 33 3.46 14.82 5.06
C VAL A 33 3.37 16.34 4.94
N LYS A 34 4.03 17.07 5.88
CA LYS A 34 4.07 18.53 5.86
C LYS A 34 4.64 19.06 4.55
N LYS A 35 5.80 18.54 4.14
CA LYS A 35 6.44 18.92 2.86
C LYS A 35 5.51 18.67 1.67
N GLY A 36 4.85 17.52 1.61
CA GLY A 36 3.91 17.17 0.53
C GLY A 36 2.74 18.15 0.46
N LEU A 37 2.21 18.57 1.59
CA LEU A 37 1.15 19.59 1.68
C LEU A 37 1.65 20.98 1.26
N ASP A 38 2.83 21.40 1.71
CA ASP A 38 3.45 22.67 1.34
C ASP A 38 3.74 22.72 -0.18
N ASP A 39 4.27 21.64 -0.75
CA ASP A 39 4.47 21.49 -2.20
C ASP A 39 3.13 21.54 -2.98
N GLY A 40 2.05 20.97 -2.37
CA GLY A 40 0.70 21.04 -2.91
C GLY A 40 0.15 22.46 -2.96
N VAL A 41 0.38 23.25 -1.91
CA VAL A 41 0.01 24.69 -1.87
C VAL A 41 0.79 25.47 -2.90
N ALA A 42 2.12 25.29 -2.98
CA ALA A 42 2.97 25.97 -3.94
C ALA A 42 2.57 25.68 -5.40
N LYS A 43 2.00 24.50 -5.68
CA LYS A 43 1.49 24.10 -7.01
C LYS A 43 0.01 24.44 -7.24
N GLY A 44 -0.65 25.10 -6.29
CA GLY A 44 -2.08 25.43 -6.39
C GLY A 44 -3.04 24.23 -6.34
N LYS A 45 -2.57 23.06 -5.87
CA LYS A 45 -3.38 21.84 -5.76
C LYS A 45 -4.11 21.72 -4.43
N VAL A 46 -3.64 22.43 -3.41
CA VAL A 46 -4.19 22.46 -2.05
C VAL A 46 -4.23 23.92 -1.62
N THR A 47 -5.29 24.36 -0.93
CA THR A 47 -5.32 25.70 -0.36
C THR A 47 -4.52 25.74 0.96
N ALA A 48 -4.01 26.92 1.33
CA ALA A 48 -3.30 27.09 2.60
C ALA A 48 -4.18 26.70 3.80
N ASP A 49 -5.46 27.09 3.78
CA ASP A 49 -6.45 26.73 4.81
C ASP A 49 -6.65 25.21 4.92
N ALA A 50 -6.76 24.50 3.79
CA ALA A 50 -6.89 23.03 3.80
C ALA A 50 -5.63 22.34 4.33
N ARG A 51 -4.42 22.85 3.98
CA ARG A 51 -3.16 22.38 4.56
C ARG A 51 -3.16 22.55 6.07
N ASP A 52 -3.49 23.73 6.58
CA ASP A 52 -3.44 24.05 8.00
C ASP A 52 -4.44 23.23 8.79
N LYS A 53 -5.65 23.05 8.29
CA LYS A 53 -6.66 22.14 8.87
C LYS A 53 -6.18 20.69 8.92
N THR A 54 -5.58 20.22 7.83
CA THR A 54 -5.02 18.86 7.78
C THR A 54 -3.92 18.66 8.82
N LEU A 55 -2.99 19.63 8.93
CA LEU A 55 -1.91 19.54 9.92
C LEU A 55 -2.43 19.65 11.36
N ALA A 56 -3.46 20.45 11.63
CA ALA A 56 -4.09 20.57 12.95
C ALA A 56 -4.81 19.27 13.38
N SER A 57 -5.28 18.46 12.42
CA SER A 57 -5.93 17.16 12.68
C SER A 57 -4.94 16.01 12.82
N LEU A 58 -3.63 16.26 12.60
CA LEU A 58 -2.58 15.24 12.59
C LEU A 58 -1.67 15.38 13.81
N SER A 59 -1.49 14.29 14.54
CA SER A 59 -0.55 14.19 15.66
C SER A 59 0.33 12.96 15.54
N GLY A 60 1.41 12.91 16.31
CA GLY A 60 2.34 11.79 16.30
C GLY A 60 2.68 11.29 17.68
N THR A 61 2.97 9.99 17.79
CA THR A 61 3.38 9.36 19.05
C THR A 61 4.28 8.13 18.79
N THR A 62 5.06 7.76 19.80
CA THR A 62 5.75 6.47 19.85
C THR A 62 5.08 5.49 20.81
N SER A 63 4.08 5.96 21.59
CA SER A 63 3.36 5.19 22.61
C SER A 63 2.10 4.53 22.03
N PHE A 64 1.88 3.26 22.35
CA PHE A 64 0.60 2.61 22.06
C PHE A 64 -0.55 3.15 22.89
N ALA A 65 -0.29 3.63 24.12
CA ALA A 65 -1.32 4.13 25.04
C ALA A 65 -2.16 5.29 24.45
N ASP A 66 -1.58 6.08 23.53
CA ASP A 66 -2.26 7.18 22.88
C ASP A 66 -3.32 6.74 21.85
N LEU A 67 -3.34 5.44 21.50
CA LEU A 67 -4.31 4.87 20.56
C LEU A 67 -5.61 4.40 21.23
N LYS A 68 -5.74 4.53 22.55
CA LYS A 68 -6.84 3.99 23.36
C LYS A 68 -8.24 4.43 22.90
N ASP A 69 -8.36 5.64 22.38
CA ASP A 69 -9.63 6.25 21.94
C ASP A 69 -9.83 6.22 20.42
N CYS A 70 -9.04 5.38 19.69
CA CYS A 70 -9.19 5.25 18.27
C CYS A 70 -10.38 4.35 17.92
N ASP A 71 -11.24 4.84 17.02
CA ASP A 71 -12.35 4.04 16.46
C ASP A 71 -11.86 3.04 15.42
N ILE A 72 -10.79 3.41 14.68
CA ILE A 72 -10.16 2.58 13.66
C ILE A 72 -8.64 2.68 13.74
N VAL A 73 -7.96 1.56 13.63
CA VAL A 73 -6.48 1.48 13.53
C VAL A 73 -6.11 0.93 12.17
N ILE A 74 -5.31 1.69 11.41
CA ILE A 74 -4.84 1.30 10.08
C ILE A 74 -3.37 0.89 10.17
N GLU A 75 -3.08 -0.38 10.03
CA GLU A 75 -1.73 -0.90 10.03
C GLU A 75 -1.11 -0.75 8.63
N ALA A 76 0.08 -0.15 8.56
CA ALA A 76 0.83 0.05 7.33
C ALA A 76 2.35 -0.09 7.56
N ILE A 77 2.74 -1.12 8.35
CA ILE A 77 4.14 -1.46 8.64
C ILE A 77 4.74 -2.35 7.54
N THR A 78 5.90 -2.97 7.81
CA THR A 78 6.56 -3.95 6.94
C THR A 78 5.64 -5.12 6.60
N GLU A 79 5.86 -5.74 5.44
CA GLU A 79 5.03 -6.86 4.96
C GLU A 79 5.52 -8.21 5.52
N LEU A 80 5.83 -8.22 6.82
CA LEU A 80 6.26 -9.39 7.58
C LEU A 80 5.19 -9.80 8.58
N LEU A 81 4.67 -11.02 8.45
CA LEU A 81 3.58 -11.54 9.27
C LEU A 81 3.92 -11.49 10.77
N ALA A 82 5.16 -11.82 11.14
CA ALA A 82 5.59 -11.80 12.54
C ALA A 82 5.52 -10.40 13.15
N ASP A 83 5.95 -9.38 12.40
CA ASP A 83 5.91 -7.98 12.85
C ASP A 83 4.48 -7.49 13.02
N LYS A 84 3.59 -7.86 12.08
CA LYS A 84 2.18 -7.49 12.15
C LYS A 84 1.49 -8.16 13.35
N ARG A 85 1.75 -9.44 13.61
CA ARG A 85 1.23 -10.16 14.78
C ARG A 85 1.67 -9.53 16.10
N ALA A 86 2.96 -9.17 16.20
CA ALA A 86 3.49 -8.46 17.37
C ALA A 86 2.81 -7.10 17.56
N LEU A 87 2.63 -6.34 16.46
CA LEU A 87 1.92 -5.06 16.50
C LEU A 87 0.48 -5.21 16.99
N TYR A 88 -0.29 -6.16 16.45
CA TYR A 88 -1.68 -6.35 16.86
C TYR A 88 -1.79 -6.71 18.34
N THR A 89 -0.87 -7.54 18.86
CA THR A 89 -0.83 -7.87 20.29
C THR A 89 -0.68 -6.61 21.16
N GLU A 90 0.15 -5.64 20.76
CA GLU A 90 0.32 -4.40 21.51
C GLU A 90 -0.87 -3.45 21.35
N VAL A 91 -1.39 -3.32 20.14
CA VAL A 91 -2.57 -2.48 19.85
C VAL A 91 -3.77 -2.93 20.68
N GLU A 92 -4.03 -4.24 20.72
CA GLU A 92 -5.20 -4.80 21.42
C GLU A 92 -5.19 -4.64 22.95
N LYS A 93 -4.01 -4.38 23.55
CA LYS A 93 -3.91 -4.09 24.99
C LYS A 93 -4.49 -2.72 25.36
N VAL A 94 -4.58 -1.81 24.40
CA VAL A 94 -4.89 -0.40 24.68
C VAL A 94 -6.18 0.09 24.01
N VAL A 95 -6.55 -0.42 22.85
CA VAL A 95 -7.74 0.04 22.11
C VAL A 95 -9.03 -0.56 22.66
N GLY A 96 -10.14 0.19 22.53
CA GLY A 96 -11.46 -0.25 22.97
C GLY A 96 -11.96 -1.48 22.22
N GLU A 97 -12.92 -2.23 22.82
CA GLU A 97 -13.47 -3.44 22.22
C GLU A 97 -14.15 -3.22 20.86
N LYS A 98 -14.68 -2.02 20.64
CA LYS A 98 -15.37 -1.65 19.39
C LYS A 98 -14.42 -1.18 18.28
N THR A 99 -13.14 -0.96 18.58
CA THR A 99 -12.16 -0.50 17.59
C THR A 99 -12.02 -1.51 16.47
N ILE A 100 -12.11 -1.03 15.24
CA ILE A 100 -11.85 -1.80 14.03
C ILE A 100 -10.35 -1.76 13.73
N ILE A 101 -9.76 -2.89 13.39
CA ILE A 101 -8.36 -2.96 12.92
C ILE A 101 -8.38 -3.28 11.43
N VAL A 102 -7.66 -2.52 10.64
CA VAL A 102 -7.50 -2.79 9.21
C VAL A 102 -6.02 -2.86 8.83
N SER A 103 -5.69 -3.74 7.90
CA SER A 103 -4.34 -3.84 7.35
C SER A 103 -4.27 -3.27 5.93
N ASN A 104 -3.22 -2.48 5.66
CA ASN A 104 -2.90 -2.01 4.32
C ASN A 104 -1.99 -3.00 3.55
N THR A 105 -1.96 -4.25 3.95
CA THR A 105 -1.20 -5.29 3.23
C THR A 105 -1.60 -5.33 1.76
N SER A 106 -0.66 -5.65 0.90
CA SER A 106 -0.88 -5.86 -0.54
C SER A 106 -0.89 -7.33 -0.94
N SER A 107 -0.42 -8.21 -0.05
CA SER A 107 -0.11 -9.59 -0.42
C SER A 107 -0.38 -10.64 0.66
N LEU A 108 -0.48 -10.24 1.94
CA LEU A 108 -0.79 -11.19 3.02
C LEU A 108 -2.30 -11.49 3.10
N CYS A 109 -2.65 -12.70 3.50
CA CYS A 109 -4.02 -13.14 3.70
C CYS A 109 -4.66 -12.39 4.89
N ILE A 110 -5.78 -11.70 4.65
CA ILE A 110 -6.48 -10.93 5.68
C ILE A 110 -7.04 -11.85 6.75
N THR A 111 -7.50 -13.04 6.38
CA THR A 111 -7.98 -14.05 7.34
C THR A 111 -6.87 -14.49 8.30
N GLU A 112 -5.64 -14.67 7.80
CA GLU A 112 -4.49 -15.01 8.64
C GLU A 112 -4.12 -13.88 9.60
N LEU A 113 -4.19 -12.62 9.14
CA LEU A 113 -3.96 -11.46 9.98
C LEU A 113 -5.06 -11.30 11.03
N ALA A 114 -6.32 -11.48 10.65
CA ALA A 114 -7.47 -11.44 11.57
C ALA A 114 -7.36 -12.49 12.67
N ALA A 115 -6.97 -13.72 12.31
CA ALA A 115 -6.79 -14.82 13.26
C ALA A 115 -5.66 -14.57 14.29
N ALA A 116 -4.77 -13.62 14.01
CA ALA A 116 -3.74 -13.18 14.96
C ALA A 116 -4.26 -12.17 15.99
N THR A 117 -5.53 -11.77 15.92
CA THR A 117 -6.16 -10.81 16.82
C THR A 117 -7.24 -11.50 17.70
N ARG A 118 -7.62 -10.85 18.79
CA ARG A 118 -8.73 -11.30 19.67
C ARG A 118 -10.10 -10.86 19.14
N ARG A 119 -10.14 -10.06 18.08
CA ARG A 119 -11.34 -9.49 17.45
C ARG A 119 -11.37 -9.74 15.94
N PRO A 120 -11.28 -11.00 15.50
CA PRO A 120 -11.20 -11.32 14.07
C PRO A 120 -12.47 -10.89 13.31
N ASP A 121 -13.59 -10.70 14.00
CA ASP A 121 -14.85 -10.15 13.49
C ASP A 121 -14.79 -8.65 13.19
N ARG A 122 -13.85 -7.92 13.85
CA ARG A 122 -13.60 -6.48 13.66
C ARG A 122 -12.29 -6.18 12.91
N PHE A 123 -11.89 -7.10 12.05
CA PHE A 123 -10.69 -6.98 11.22
C PHE A 123 -11.06 -7.01 9.74
N ALA A 124 -10.39 -6.17 8.91
CA ALA A 124 -10.55 -6.14 7.46
C ALA A 124 -9.26 -5.73 6.76
N GLY A 125 -9.19 -5.90 5.44
CA GLY A 125 -8.16 -5.31 4.59
C GLY A 125 -8.62 -3.98 4.02
N MET A 126 -7.68 -3.02 3.95
CA MET A 126 -7.91 -1.70 3.34
C MET A 126 -6.65 -1.27 2.58
N HIS A 127 -6.52 -1.76 1.35
CA HIS A 127 -5.33 -1.61 0.54
C HIS A 127 -5.36 -0.32 -0.26
N PHE A 128 -4.47 0.61 0.11
CA PHE A 128 -4.26 1.88 -0.57
C PHE A 128 -3.16 1.79 -1.62
N PHE A 129 -3.25 2.64 -2.64
CA PHE A 129 -2.28 2.74 -3.72
C PHE A 129 -1.36 3.97 -3.56
N ASN A 130 -0.09 3.79 -3.89
CA ASN A 130 0.92 4.84 -3.79
C ASN A 130 0.95 5.71 -5.07
N PRO A 131 0.95 7.05 -4.95
CA PRO A 131 0.87 7.91 -3.76
C PRO A 131 -0.56 8.04 -3.22
N VAL A 132 -0.77 7.76 -1.94
CA VAL A 132 -2.12 7.75 -1.34
C VAL A 132 -2.92 9.04 -1.54
N PRO A 133 -2.34 10.26 -1.42
CA PRO A 133 -3.11 11.49 -1.64
C PRO A 133 -3.63 11.66 -3.07
N VAL A 134 -3.03 10.97 -4.06
CA VAL A 134 -3.34 11.11 -5.48
C VAL A 134 -4.24 9.97 -5.97
N MET A 135 -3.94 8.74 -5.56
CA MET A 135 -4.66 7.55 -6.01
C MET A 135 -6.02 7.46 -5.34
N LYS A 136 -7.07 7.34 -6.16
CA LYS A 136 -8.43 7.27 -5.65
C LYS A 136 -8.83 5.88 -5.17
N LEU A 137 -8.31 4.84 -5.80
CA LEU A 137 -8.69 3.45 -5.52
C LEU A 137 -8.27 3.01 -4.12
N VAL A 138 -9.18 2.31 -3.44
CA VAL A 138 -8.91 1.49 -2.25
C VAL A 138 -9.56 0.13 -2.45
N GLU A 139 -8.80 -0.94 -2.33
CA GLU A 139 -9.34 -2.30 -2.30
C GLU A 139 -9.71 -2.67 -0.87
N VAL A 140 -10.97 -3.01 -0.65
CA VAL A 140 -11.49 -3.42 0.66
C VAL A 140 -11.81 -4.91 0.65
N SER A 141 -11.14 -5.66 1.53
CA SER A 141 -11.29 -7.11 1.65
C SER A 141 -11.79 -7.53 3.02
N ARG A 142 -12.49 -8.67 3.04
CA ARG A 142 -12.99 -9.30 4.26
C ARG A 142 -12.13 -10.50 4.61
N ALA A 143 -11.78 -10.68 5.88
CA ALA A 143 -11.44 -12.00 6.41
C ALA A 143 -12.69 -12.91 6.40
N LEU A 144 -12.51 -14.21 6.54
CA LEU A 144 -13.63 -15.15 6.72
C LEU A 144 -14.50 -14.83 7.95
N THR A 145 -13.91 -14.17 8.93
CA THR A 145 -14.55 -13.82 10.21
C THR A 145 -15.11 -12.40 10.25
N THR A 146 -14.78 -11.54 9.29
CA THR A 146 -15.22 -10.12 9.27
C THR A 146 -16.76 -10.04 9.20
N THR A 147 -17.38 -9.34 10.16
CA THR A 147 -18.83 -9.12 10.15
C THR A 147 -19.24 -8.15 9.04
N ASP A 148 -20.51 -8.20 8.63
CA ASP A 148 -21.07 -7.25 7.67
C ASP A 148 -20.99 -5.81 8.18
N GLU A 149 -21.25 -5.59 9.48
CA GLU A 149 -21.14 -4.29 10.14
C GLU A 149 -19.73 -3.71 9.99
N THR A 150 -18.71 -4.51 10.33
CA THR A 150 -17.30 -4.11 10.21
C THR A 150 -16.93 -3.77 8.77
N TYR A 151 -17.32 -4.64 7.83
CA TYR A 151 -17.05 -4.42 6.41
C TYR A 151 -17.69 -3.12 5.89
N GLN A 152 -18.97 -2.91 6.19
CA GLN A 152 -19.69 -1.71 5.76
C GLN A 152 -19.08 -0.44 6.37
N ALA A 153 -18.67 -0.49 7.63
CA ALA A 153 -17.99 0.63 8.29
C ALA A 153 -16.66 0.98 7.60
N VAL A 154 -15.83 -0.02 7.27
CA VAL A 154 -14.56 0.18 6.55
C VAL A 154 -14.79 0.70 5.14
N PHE A 155 -15.79 0.17 4.44
CA PHE A 155 -16.14 0.62 3.08
C PHE A 155 -16.63 2.08 3.08
N ALA A 156 -17.53 2.44 3.99
CA ALA A 156 -18.02 3.81 4.15
C ALA A 156 -16.90 4.77 4.58
N PHE A 157 -15.98 4.31 5.45
CA PHE A 157 -14.83 5.10 5.85
C PHE A 157 -13.93 5.41 4.64
N ALA A 158 -13.65 4.43 3.77
CA ALA A 158 -12.89 4.69 2.54
C ALA A 158 -13.58 5.75 1.65
N GLN A 159 -14.90 5.71 1.51
CA GLN A 159 -15.66 6.73 0.77
C GLN A 159 -15.55 8.11 1.45
N ALA A 160 -15.64 8.17 2.78
CA ALA A 160 -15.48 9.41 3.54
C ALA A 160 -14.07 10.04 3.40
N LEU A 161 -13.05 9.24 3.10
CA LEU A 161 -11.71 9.72 2.73
C LEU A 161 -11.62 10.28 1.30
N GLY A 162 -12.73 10.35 0.57
CA GLY A 162 -12.76 10.75 -0.85
C GLY A 162 -12.15 9.69 -1.78
N LYS A 163 -12.11 8.43 -1.34
CA LYS A 163 -11.64 7.30 -2.14
C LYS A 163 -12.79 6.59 -2.83
N GLU A 164 -12.46 5.81 -3.83
CA GLU A 164 -13.36 4.93 -4.56
C GLU A 164 -13.06 3.47 -4.13
N PRO A 165 -13.75 2.95 -3.09
CA PRO A 165 -13.51 1.61 -2.63
C PRO A 165 -14.10 0.57 -3.59
N VAL A 166 -13.36 -0.52 -3.80
CA VAL A 166 -13.85 -1.71 -4.49
C VAL A 166 -13.77 -2.93 -3.57
N THR A 167 -14.76 -3.79 -3.66
CA THR A 167 -14.79 -5.05 -2.93
C THR A 167 -13.85 -6.05 -3.58
N VAL A 168 -12.98 -6.65 -2.77
CA VAL A 168 -12.09 -7.71 -3.23
C VAL A 168 -12.17 -8.94 -2.34
N VAL A 169 -11.90 -10.10 -2.91
CA VAL A 169 -11.80 -11.36 -2.17
C VAL A 169 -10.44 -11.42 -1.46
N ASP A 170 -10.41 -11.98 -0.25
CA ASP A 170 -9.19 -12.21 0.51
C ASP A 170 -8.30 -13.26 -0.16
N ARG A 171 -7.48 -12.80 -1.07
CA ARG A 171 -6.45 -13.57 -1.77
C ARG A 171 -5.25 -12.69 -2.06
N PRO A 172 -4.02 -13.20 -2.00
CA PRO A 172 -2.82 -12.46 -2.30
C PRO A 172 -2.90 -11.70 -3.65
N GLY A 173 -2.54 -10.41 -3.60
CA GLY A 173 -2.55 -9.53 -4.78
C GLY A 173 -3.91 -8.93 -5.12
N PHE A 174 -5.00 -9.28 -4.40
CA PHE A 174 -6.37 -8.77 -4.60
C PHE A 174 -6.78 -8.72 -6.08
N ILE A 175 -7.23 -7.59 -6.61
CA ILE A 175 -7.55 -7.44 -8.04
C ILE A 175 -6.36 -6.87 -8.80
N VAL A 176 -5.83 -5.72 -8.36
CA VAL A 176 -4.85 -4.99 -9.18
C VAL A 176 -3.56 -5.77 -9.32
N ASN A 177 -2.92 -6.18 -8.23
CA ASN A 177 -1.66 -6.94 -8.33
C ASN A 177 -1.87 -8.32 -8.96
N ARG A 178 -3.04 -8.93 -8.77
CA ARG A 178 -3.40 -10.22 -9.39
C ARG A 178 -3.34 -10.19 -10.91
N LEU A 179 -3.72 -9.07 -11.51
CA LEU A 179 -3.71 -8.86 -12.96
C LEU A 179 -2.43 -8.18 -13.43
N LEU A 180 -1.91 -7.23 -12.66
CA LEU A 180 -0.76 -6.42 -13.03
C LEU A 180 0.56 -7.21 -12.97
N ILE A 181 0.77 -8.00 -11.90
CA ILE A 181 2.04 -8.71 -11.74
C ILE A 181 2.31 -9.68 -12.88
N PRO A 182 1.41 -10.60 -13.29
CA PRO A 182 1.63 -11.45 -14.46
C PRO A 182 1.95 -10.64 -15.72
N TYR A 183 1.23 -9.56 -16.00
CA TYR A 183 1.49 -8.68 -17.13
C TYR A 183 2.92 -8.13 -17.12
N LEU A 184 3.39 -7.65 -15.96
CA LEU A 184 4.74 -7.11 -15.81
C LEU A 184 5.82 -8.20 -15.97
N LEU A 185 5.56 -9.39 -15.39
CA LEU A 185 6.48 -10.53 -15.54
C LEU A 185 6.54 -11.05 -16.98
N ASP A 186 5.41 -11.03 -17.70
CA ASP A 186 5.37 -11.41 -19.12
C ASP A 186 6.11 -10.41 -20.01
N ALA A 187 6.06 -9.10 -19.68
CA ALA A 187 6.90 -8.12 -20.37
C ALA A 187 8.40 -8.41 -20.19
N ILE A 188 8.83 -8.81 -18.98
CA ILE A 188 10.23 -9.22 -18.74
C ILE A 188 10.57 -10.48 -19.53
N ARG A 189 9.71 -11.50 -19.55
CA ARG A 189 9.90 -12.73 -20.34
C ARG A 189 10.01 -12.43 -21.83
N ALA A 190 9.14 -11.56 -22.37
CA ALA A 190 9.17 -11.14 -23.76
C ALA A 190 10.50 -10.47 -24.12
N TYR A 191 11.03 -9.63 -23.24
CA TYR A 191 12.34 -9.01 -23.40
C TYR A 191 13.48 -10.05 -23.36
N GLU A 192 13.48 -10.98 -22.39
CA GLU A 192 14.47 -12.08 -22.33
C GLU A 192 14.45 -12.97 -23.58
N GLN A 193 13.29 -13.10 -24.22
CA GLN A 193 13.12 -13.87 -25.46
C GLN A 193 13.47 -13.07 -26.74
N GLY A 194 13.86 -11.81 -26.60
CA GLY A 194 14.25 -10.98 -27.74
C GLY A 194 13.07 -10.48 -28.59
N LEU A 195 11.85 -10.39 -28.03
CA LEU A 195 10.67 -9.89 -28.75
C LEU A 195 10.83 -8.43 -29.23
N GLY A 196 11.57 -7.62 -28.48
CA GLY A 196 11.84 -6.22 -28.81
C GLY A 196 12.79 -5.59 -27.82
N SER A 197 13.21 -4.34 -28.09
CA SER A 197 13.95 -3.53 -27.13
C SER A 197 13.04 -3.10 -25.97
N LEU A 198 13.62 -2.65 -24.84
CA LEU A 198 12.86 -2.10 -23.70
C LEU A 198 11.98 -0.95 -24.15
N GLU A 199 12.56 -0.04 -24.94
CA GLU A 199 11.93 1.17 -25.47
C GLU A 199 10.76 0.82 -26.41
N ASP A 200 10.94 -0.15 -27.28
CA ASP A 200 9.90 -0.56 -28.24
C ASP A 200 8.73 -1.26 -27.53
N ILE A 201 9.00 -2.12 -26.56
CA ILE A 201 7.95 -2.77 -25.76
C ILE A 201 7.17 -1.71 -24.96
N ASP A 202 7.84 -0.81 -24.27
CA ASP A 202 7.19 0.29 -23.54
C ASP A 202 6.35 1.18 -24.47
N LYS A 203 6.89 1.54 -25.64
CA LYS A 203 6.21 2.34 -26.64
C LYS A 203 5.00 1.63 -27.22
N ALA A 204 5.12 0.35 -27.53
CA ALA A 204 4.04 -0.47 -28.09
C ALA A 204 2.86 -0.54 -27.09
N MET A 205 3.12 -0.80 -25.81
CA MET A 205 2.07 -0.88 -24.80
C MET A 205 1.43 0.48 -24.51
N LYS A 206 2.19 1.57 -24.56
CA LYS A 206 1.63 2.93 -24.45
C LYS A 206 0.70 3.28 -25.60
N LEU A 207 1.15 3.05 -26.83
CA LEU A 207 0.43 3.49 -28.02
C LEU A 207 -0.65 2.49 -28.46
N GLY A 208 -0.37 1.19 -28.34
CA GLY A 208 -1.29 0.13 -28.75
C GLY A 208 -2.41 -0.13 -27.77
N CYS A 209 -2.14 0.02 -26.46
CA CYS A 209 -3.13 -0.21 -25.39
C CYS A 209 -3.57 1.06 -24.66
N GLY A 210 -3.03 2.21 -24.98
CA GLY A 210 -3.36 3.48 -24.30
C GLY A 210 -2.87 3.54 -22.85
N HIS A 211 -1.86 2.74 -22.49
CA HIS A 211 -1.33 2.76 -21.12
C HIS A 211 -0.60 4.09 -20.85
N PRO A 212 -0.73 4.67 -19.64
CA PRO A 212 -0.07 5.93 -19.29
C PRO A 212 1.46 5.81 -19.28
N MET A 213 1.98 4.60 -19.02
CA MET A 213 3.40 4.25 -19.08
C MET A 213 3.57 2.80 -19.52
N GLY A 214 4.70 2.48 -20.13
CA GLY A 214 5.02 1.12 -20.51
C GLY A 214 5.41 0.24 -19.32
N PRO A 215 5.47 -1.10 -19.53
CA PRO A 215 5.69 -2.05 -18.43
C PRO A 215 7.04 -1.89 -17.73
N PHE A 216 8.12 -1.59 -18.45
CA PHE A 216 9.45 -1.41 -17.85
C PHE A 216 9.58 -0.10 -17.08
N THR A 217 9.00 0.98 -17.62
CA THR A 217 8.87 2.25 -16.89
C THR A 217 8.05 2.06 -15.61
N LEU A 218 6.97 1.27 -15.65
CA LEU A 218 6.13 0.98 -14.50
C LEU A 218 6.85 0.10 -13.48
N LEU A 219 7.59 -0.94 -13.93
CA LEU A 219 8.43 -1.78 -13.08
C LEU A 219 9.45 -0.96 -12.28
N ASP A 220 10.15 -0.05 -12.96
CA ASP A 220 11.12 0.82 -12.31
C ASP A 220 10.49 1.83 -11.34
N PHE A 221 9.25 2.23 -11.60
CA PHE A 221 8.49 3.11 -10.72
C PHE A 221 7.99 2.39 -9.47
N ILE A 222 7.47 1.15 -9.59
CA ILE A 222 7.02 0.31 -8.47
C ILE A 222 8.24 -0.11 -7.62
N GLY A 223 9.30 -0.47 -8.29
CA GLY A 223 10.50 -1.08 -7.73
C GLY A 223 10.57 -2.58 -8.03
N LEU A 224 11.71 -2.99 -8.58
CA LEU A 224 11.93 -4.39 -9.00
C LEU A 224 11.94 -5.35 -7.82
N ASP A 225 12.49 -4.95 -6.67
CA ASP A 225 12.45 -5.71 -5.43
C ASP A 225 11.03 -5.89 -4.90
N THR A 226 10.18 -4.85 -4.99
CA THR A 226 8.76 -4.93 -4.62
C THR A 226 8.02 -5.91 -5.55
N THR A 227 8.23 -5.80 -6.87
CA THR A 227 7.64 -6.72 -7.84
C THR A 227 8.12 -8.16 -7.62
N TYR A 228 9.41 -8.36 -7.36
CA TYR A 228 9.99 -9.67 -7.06
C TYR A 228 9.40 -10.28 -5.78
N PHE A 229 9.24 -9.49 -4.74
CA PHE A 229 8.65 -9.92 -3.47
C PHE A 229 7.19 -10.35 -3.66
N ILE A 230 6.36 -9.52 -4.29
CA ILE A 230 4.94 -9.84 -4.54
C ILE A 230 4.80 -11.08 -5.42
N SER A 231 5.61 -11.19 -6.48
CA SER A 231 5.56 -12.35 -7.38
C SER A 231 5.90 -13.66 -6.67
N ASN A 232 6.87 -13.67 -5.74
CA ASN A 232 7.19 -14.86 -4.96
C ASN A 232 6.02 -15.28 -4.05
N ILE A 233 5.40 -14.33 -3.32
CA ILE A 233 4.22 -14.63 -2.49
C ILE A 233 3.10 -15.22 -3.34
N MET A 234 2.81 -14.62 -4.49
CA MET A 234 1.75 -15.10 -5.38
C MET A 234 2.10 -16.46 -5.98
N PHE A 235 3.36 -16.70 -6.30
CA PHE A 235 3.80 -18.01 -6.81
C PHE A 235 3.72 -19.09 -5.73
N GLU A 236 4.11 -18.78 -4.50
CA GLU A 236 3.99 -19.69 -3.35
C GLU A 236 2.53 -20.05 -3.08
N GLU A 237 1.63 -19.05 -3.08
CA GLU A 237 0.20 -19.27 -2.82
C GLU A 237 -0.52 -20.05 -3.92
N PHE A 238 -0.25 -19.71 -5.19
CA PHE A 238 -1.05 -20.24 -6.31
C PHE A 238 -0.39 -21.39 -7.09
N GLY A 239 0.93 -21.56 -6.97
CA GLY A 239 1.69 -22.58 -7.70
C GLY A 239 1.65 -22.44 -9.23
N GLN A 240 1.20 -21.28 -9.77
CA GLN A 240 1.00 -21.08 -11.20
C GLN A 240 2.22 -20.40 -11.85
N PRO A 241 2.76 -20.93 -12.98
CA PRO A 241 3.96 -20.41 -13.62
C PRO A 241 3.93 -18.92 -13.99
N MET A 242 2.73 -18.37 -14.22
CA MET A 242 2.56 -16.95 -14.56
C MET A 242 3.05 -16.01 -13.45
N TYR A 243 3.04 -16.45 -12.19
CA TYR A 243 3.52 -15.67 -11.05
C TYR A 243 5.00 -15.91 -10.73
N ALA A 244 5.63 -16.93 -11.31
CA ALA A 244 7.05 -17.20 -11.08
C ALA A 244 7.91 -16.05 -11.61
N PRO A 245 8.77 -15.43 -10.76
CA PRO A 245 9.60 -14.32 -11.21
C PRO A 245 10.61 -14.77 -12.26
N PRO A 246 10.74 -14.06 -13.41
CA PRO A 246 11.74 -14.35 -14.41
C PRO A 246 13.17 -14.26 -13.86
N PRO A 247 14.13 -15.06 -14.37
CA PRO A 247 15.51 -15.04 -13.90
C PRO A 247 16.18 -13.65 -13.97
N LEU A 248 15.85 -12.85 -14.98
CA LEU A 248 16.37 -11.49 -15.12
C LEU A 248 15.94 -10.59 -13.96
N LEU A 249 14.66 -10.64 -13.56
CA LEU A 249 14.17 -9.85 -12.44
C LEU A 249 14.95 -10.13 -11.14
N LYS A 250 15.15 -11.43 -10.84
CA LYS A 250 15.94 -11.85 -9.67
C LYS A 250 17.38 -11.32 -9.75
N ARG A 251 18.03 -11.46 -10.91
CA ARG A 251 19.41 -10.98 -11.10
C ARG A 251 19.54 -9.47 -10.92
N MET A 252 18.59 -8.70 -11.44
CA MET A 252 18.58 -7.24 -11.29
C MET A 252 18.42 -6.83 -9.82
N VAL A 253 17.51 -7.47 -9.08
CA VAL A 253 17.35 -7.20 -7.64
C VAL A 253 18.64 -7.54 -6.87
N LEU A 254 19.27 -8.68 -7.14
CA LEU A 254 20.54 -9.06 -6.51
C LEU A 254 21.69 -8.09 -6.86
N ALA A 255 21.65 -7.47 -8.03
CA ALA A 255 22.63 -6.45 -8.45
C ALA A 255 22.34 -5.06 -7.86
N GLY A 256 21.27 -4.88 -7.07
CA GLY A 256 20.85 -3.60 -6.52
C GLY A 256 20.15 -2.66 -7.52
N HIS A 257 19.81 -3.15 -8.70
CA HIS A 257 19.05 -2.41 -9.70
C HIS A 257 17.56 -2.47 -9.37
N MET A 258 17.10 -1.59 -8.45
CA MET A 258 15.75 -1.65 -7.91
C MET A 258 14.80 -0.65 -8.55
N GLY A 259 15.18 -0.05 -9.69
CA GLY A 259 14.38 0.96 -10.38
C GLY A 259 14.73 2.38 -9.96
N LYS A 260 13.78 3.29 -10.11
CA LYS A 260 13.95 4.73 -9.87
C LYS A 260 14.49 5.05 -8.48
N LYS A 261 14.12 4.31 -7.44
CA LYS A 261 14.55 4.54 -6.06
C LYS A 261 16.03 4.29 -5.82
N SER A 262 16.69 3.47 -6.64
CA SER A 262 18.14 3.20 -6.60
C SER A 262 18.92 3.93 -7.69
N GLY A 263 18.25 4.75 -8.53
CA GLY A 263 18.84 5.44 -9.68
C GLY A 263 19.04 4.54 -10.90
N GLN A 264 18.78 3.23 -10.76
CA GLN A 264 18.90 2.26 -11.85
C GLN A 264 17.93 1.11 -11.68
N GLY A 265 17.26 0.75 -12.78
CA GLY A 265 16.45 -0.42 -12.97
C GLY A 265 16.64 -0.94 -14.39
N PHE A 266 15.56 -1.14 -15.13
CA PHE A 266 15.62 -1.35 -16.58
C PHE A 266 16.16 -0.09 -17.29
N TYR A 267 15.87 1.09 -16.75
CA TYR A 267 16.40 2.37 -17.19
C TYR A 267 17.36 2.97 -16.16
N LYS A 268 18.12 4.00 -16.58
CA LYS A 268 18.93 4.85 -15.70
C LYS A 268 18.17 6.14 -15.40
N TYR A 269 18.27 6.64 -14.17
CA TYR A 269 17.55 7.82 -13.66
C TYR A 269 18.52 8.86 -13.07
#